data_b72aaf057c82b3da81c2de692f00db36
#
_entry.id   b72aaf057c82b3da81c2de692f00db36
#
_cell.length_a   1.000
_cell.length_b   1.000
_cell.length_c   1.000
_cell.angle_alpha   90.00
_cell.angle_beta   90.00
_cell.angle_gamma   90.00
#
_symmetry.space_group_name_H-M   'P 1'
#
loop_
_entity.id
_entity.type
_entity.pdbx_description
1 polymer ?
#
loop_
_entity_poly.entity_id
_entity_poly.type
_entity_poly.pdbx_seq_one_letter_code
_entity_poly.pdbx_strand_id
1 'polypeptide(L)'
;MTEYFQSIDAAASFDTEKPTKADLFRGQYLFVGLNCFEPGQSQTIHVHAGADKFYLVVTGKARMTVGEETREVRTGTVVWAPADLPHGVAQAIERTVMLVAIAPSPLPTRPAAR
;
A
#
# COMPACT_ATOMS: atom_id res chain seq x y z
N MET A 1 18.53 -7.30 14.63
CA MET A 1 19.23 -6.17 14.00
C MET A 1 18.35 -5.54 12.93
N THR A 2 18.36 -4.22 12.89
CA THR A 2 17.51 -3.52 11.94
C THR A 2 18.21 -3.39 10.59
N GLU A 3 17.50 -3.74 9.54
CA GLU A 3 17.97 -3.50 8.19
C GLU A 3 17.55 -2.08 7.79
N TYR A 4 18.51 -1.29 7.34
CA TYR A 4 18.23 0.07 6.87
C TYR A 4 18.11 0.15 5.36
N PHE A 5 18.47 -0.92 4.66
CA PHE A 5 18.45 -0.96 3.20
C PHE A 5 17.67 -2.19 2.77
N GLN A 6 16.66 -2.01 1.92
CA GLN A 6 15.87 -3.14 1.45
C GLN A 6 15.63 -3.02 -0.05
N SER A 7 15.68 -4.14 -0.73
CA SER A 7 15.40 -4.21 -2.15
C SER A 7 13.91 -4.49 -2.34
N ILE A 8 13.24 -3.64 -3.11
CA ILE A 8 11.83 -3.86 -3.42
C ILE A 8 11.67 -5.18 -4.16
N ASP A 9 12.54 -5.43 -5.13
CA ASP A 9 12.43 -6.67 -5.91
C ASP A 9 12.58 -7.91 -5.03
N ALA A 10 13.47 -7.85 -4.05
CA ALA A 10 13.68 -9.00 -3.16
C ALA A 10 12.51 -9.19 -2.20
N ALA A 11 11.84 -8.11 -1.83
CA ALA A 11 10.73 -8.17 -0.88
C ALA A 11 9.39 -8.47 -1.53
N ALA A 12 9.25 -8.14 -2.81
CA ALA A 12 7.98 -8.34 -3.51
C ALA A 12 7.72 -9.82 -3.74
N SER A 13 6.48 -10.21 -3.59
CA SER A 13 6.04 -11.56 -3.90
C SER A 13 4.59 -11.51 -4.38
N PHE A 14 4.16 -12.57 -5.04
CA PHE A 14 2.83 -12.61 -5.64
C PHE A 14 2.17 -13.94 -5.35
N ASP A 15 0.85 -13.90 -5.21
CA ASP A 15 0.05 -15.08 -4.92
C ASP A 15 -1.14 -15.05 -5.88
N THR A 16 -1.41 -16.16 -6.54
CA THR A 16 -2.51 -16.19 -7.50
C THR A 16 -3.88 -16.10 -6.83
N GLU A 17 -3.95 -16.34 -5.53
CA GLU A 17 -5.22 -16.35 -4.82
C GLU A 17 -5.59 -15.00 -4.22
N LYS A 18 -4.61 -14.19 -3.88
CA LYS A 18 -4.87 -12.92 -3.19
C LYS A 18 -3.66 -12.00 -3.29
N PRO A 19 -3.87 -10.70 -3.14
CA PRO A 19 -2.75 -9.76 -3.05
C PRO A 19 -1.86 -10.10 -1.87
N THR A 20 -0.58 -9.80 -1.98
CA THR A 20 0.35 -10.00 -0.88
C THR A 20 0.83 -8.66 -0.35
N LYS A 21 1.33 -8.68 0.87
CA LYS A 21 1.91 -7.51 1.53
C LYS A 21 3.25 -7.89 2.09
N ALA A 22 4.15 -6.92 2.11
CA ALA A 22 5.46 -7.09 2.76
C ALA A 22 5.72 -5.85 3.58
N ASP A 23 6.25 -6.04 4.79
CA ASP A 23 6.66 -4.93 5.63
C ASP A 23 8.11 -4.64 5.34
N LEU A 24 8.44 -3.41 4.98
CA LEU A 24 9.83 -3.01 4.78
C LEU A 24 10.40 -2.39 6.03
N PHE A 25 9.75 -1.37 6.56
CA PHE A 25 10.23 -0.67 7.75
C PHE A 25 9.06 -0.34 8.67
N ARG A 26 9.26 -0.59 9.95
CA ARG A 26 8.29 -0.25 10.98
C ARG A 26 8.94 0.72 11.94
N GLY A 27 8.71 2.00 11.72
CA GLY A 27 9.29 3.03 12.56
C GLY A 27 8.35 3.45 13.67
N GLN A 28 8.84 4.36 14.50
CA GLN A 28 8.03 4.92 15.57
C GLN A 28 6.87 5.74 15.02
N TYR A 29 7.10 6.44 13.92
CA TYR A 29 6.11 7.35 13.35
C TYR A 29 5.67 6.97 11.94
N LEU A 30 6.41 6.10 11.28
CA LEU A 30 6.19 5.82 9.87
C LEU A 30 6.28 4.31 9.62
N PHE A 31 5.35 3.81 8.85
CA PHE A 31 5.38 2.45 8.34
C PHE A 31 5.57 2.50 6.84
N VAL A 32 6.43 1.64 6.31
CA VAL A 32 6.64 1.52 4.86
C VAL A 32 6.53 0.05 4.48
N GLY A 33 5.72 -0.24 3.48
CA GLY A 33 5.54 -1.61 3.04
C GLY A 33 5.27 -1.69 1.54
N LEU A 34 5.01 -2.90 1.09
CA LEU A 34 4.64 -3.17 -0.29
C LEU A 34 3.27 -3.83 -0.34
N ASN A 35 2.50 -3.48 -1.36
CA ASN A 35 1.31 -4.22 -1.75
C ASN A 35 1.57 -4.74 -3.15
N CYS A 36 1.40 -6.05 -3.35
CA CYS A 36 1.72 -6.70 -4.62
C CYS A 36 0.47 -7.41 -5.14
N PHE A 37 0.19 -7.20 -6.42
CA PHE A 37 -1.05 -7.68 -7.04
C PHE A 37 -0.74 -8.43 -8.32
N GLU A 38 -1.39 -9.58 -8.50
CA GLU A 38 -1.50 -10.19 -9.82
C GLU A 38 -2.65 -9.52 -10.58
N PRO A 39 -2.66 -9.60 -11.91
CA PRO A 39 -3.75 -8.99 -12.68
C PRO A 39 -5.11 -9.47 -12.19
N GLY A 40 -6.05 -8.54 -12.07
CA GLY A 40 -7.40 -8.84 -11.63
C GLY A 40 -7.63 -8.73 -10.13
N GLN A 41 -6.58 -8.71 -9.35
CA GLN A 41 -6.73 -8.62 -7.89
C GLN A 41 -7.05 -7.19 -7.48
N SER A 42 -7.60 -7.06 -6.28
CA SER A 42 -8.07 -5.77 -5.76
C SER A 42 -7.77 -5.66 -4.27
N GLN A 43 -7.86 -4.44 -3.78
CA GLN A 43 -7.81 -4.17 -2.35
C GLN A 43 -9.10 -3.45 -1.99
N THR A 44 -9.83 -3.99 -1.03
CA THR A 44 -11.11 -3.43 -0.60
C THR A 44 -10.95 -1.98 -0.17
N ILE A 45 -11.95 -1.16 -0.50
CA ILE A 45 -12.01 0.21 -0.03
C ILE A 45 -12.03 0.20 1.49
N HIS A 46 -11.17 0.99 2.08
CA HIS A 46 -11.07 1.06 3.55
C HIS A 46 -10.65 2.46 3.95
N VAL A 47 -10.68 2.70 5.26
CA VAL A 47 -10.38 4.01 5.85
C VAL A 47 -9.31 3.81 6.90
N HIS A 48 -8.30 4.67 6.89
CA HIS A 48 -7.32 4.73 7.97
C HIS A 48 -7.66 5.97 8.82
N ALA A 49 -8.32 5.74 9.94
CA ALA A 49 -8.67 6.83 10.81
C ALA A 49 -7.40 7.41 11.44
N GLY A 50 -7.22 8.71 11.30
CA GLY A 50 -6.11 9.39 11.94
C GLY A 50 -4.75 9.14 11.34
N ALA A 51 -4.66 8.51 10.18
CA ALA A 51 -3.37 8.24 9.54
C ALA A 51 -3.42 8.61 8.07
N ASP A 52 -2.40 9.30 7.63
CA ASP A 52 -2.22 9.60 6.21
C ASP A 52 -1.50 8.44 5.53
N LYS A 53 -1.75 8.25 4.26
CA LYS A 53 -1.14 7.19 3.49
C LYS A 53 -0.87 7.67 2.07
N PHE A 54 0.22 7.21 1.48
CA PHE A 54 0.35 7.35 0.04
C PHE A 54 0.82 6.03 -0.57
N TYR A 55 0.56 5.89 -1.86
CA TYR A 55 1.04 4.79 -2.66
C TYR A 55 1.97 5.35 -3.73
N LEU A 56 3.03 4.62 -4.01
CA LEU A 56 3.84 4.86 -5.20
C LEU A 56 3.75 3.59 -6.04
N VAL A 57 3.26 3.72 -7.27
CA VAL A 57 3.23 2.59 -8.19
C VAL A 57 4.65 2.38 -8.69
N VAL A 58 5.32 1.35 -8.17
CA VAL A 58 6.70 1.05 -8.52
C VAL A 58 6.74 0.42 -9.92
N THR A 59 5.81 -0.49 -10.18
CA THR A 59 5.69 -1.11 -11.50
C THR A 59 4.25 -1.58 -11.67
N GLY A 60 3.78 -1.55 -12.91
CA GLY A 60 2.47 -2.08 -13.25
C GLY A 60 1.45 -1.02 -13.60
N LYS A 61 0.19 -1.43 -13.56
CA LYS A 61 -0.95 -0.60 -13.91
C LYS A 61 -2.15 -1.08 -13.12
N ALA A 62 -2.89 -0.14 -12.55
CA ALA A 62 -4.06 -0.49 -11.74
C ALA A 62 -5.08 0.63 -11.78
N ARG A 63 -6.32 0.31 -11.38
CA ARG A 63 -7.36 1.29 -11.19
C ARG A 63 -7.52 1.49 -9.69
N MET A 64 -7.41 2.73 -9.24
CA MET A 64 -7.46 3.05 -7.81
C MET A 64 -8.58 4.03 -7.52
N THR A 65 -9.14 3.91 -6.33
CA THR A 65 -10.19 4.80 -5.85
C THR A 65 -9.70 5.54 -4.61
N VAL A 66 -9.88 6.86 -4.61
CA VAL A 66 -9.65 7.69 -3.43
C VAL A 66 -10.85 8.64 -3.32
N GLY A 67 -11.59 8.53 -2.22
CA GLY A 67 -12.84 9.24 -2.08
C GLY A 67 -13.83 8.79 -3.15
N GLU A 68 -14.29 9.74 -3.94
CA GLU A 68 -15.23 9.45 -5.03
C GLU A 68 -14.54 9.38 -6.39
N GLU A 69 -13.23 9.49 -6.42
CA GLU A 69 -12.49 9.53 -7.67
C GLU A 69 -11.81 8.18 -7.93
N THR A 70 -11.99 7.67 -9.14
CA THR A 70 -11.32 6.44 -9.57
C THR A 70 -10.54 6.75 -10.82
N ARG A 71 -9.26 6.36 -10.83
CA ARG A 71 -8.38 6.60 -11.97
C ARG A 71 -7.50 5.40 -12.25
N GLU A 72 -7.07 5.29 -13.50
CA GLU A 72 -6.02 4.36 -13.86
C GLU A 72 -4.68 5.00 -13.48
N VAL A 73 -3.83 4.23 -12.82
CA VAL A 73 -2.49 4.64 -12.42
C VAL A 73 -1.48 3.65 -12.96
N ARG A 74 -0.27 4.11 -13.16
CA ARG A 74 0.81 3.30 -13.72
C ARG A 74 2.13 3.63 -13.06
N THR A 75 3.17 2.89 -13.45
CA THR A 75 4.52 3.08 -12.92
C THR A 75 4.86 4.56 -12.80
N GLY A 76 5.31 4.96 -11.62
CA GLY A 76 5.70 6.34 -11.34
C GLY A 76 4.61 7.24 -10.80
N THR A 77 3.38 6.74 -10.65
CA THR A 77 2.28 7.53 -10.08
C THR A 77 2.32 7.47 -8.56
N VAL A 78 2.16 8.63 -7.94
CA VAL A 78 1.97 8.73 -6.49
C VAL A 78 0.50 9.03 -6.23
N VAL A 79 -0.12 8.26 -5.34
CA VAL A 79 -1.53 8.40 -5.00
C VAL A 79 -1.64 8.80 -3.54
N TRP A 80 -2.32 9.91 -3.27
CA TRP A 80 -2.46 10.45 -1.92
C TRP A 80 -3.78 9.98 -1.32
N ALA A 81 -3.72 9.35 -0.17
CA ALA A 81 -4.89 8.89 0.57
C ALA A 81 -4.85 9.49 1.96
N PRO A 82 -5.39 10.71 2.12
CA PRO A 82 -5.34 11.40 3.41
C PRO A 82 -6.18 10.67 4.45
N ALA A 83 -5.91 10.99 5.71
CA ALA A 83 -6.60 10.41 6.85
C ALA A 83 -8.11 10.52 6.66
N ASP A 84 -8.80 9.46 7.03
CA ASP A 84 -10.26 9.39 7.09
C ASP A 84 -10.97 9.39 5.73
N LEU A 85 -10.23 9.40 4.63
CA LEU A 85 -10.84 9.34 3.31
C LEU A 85 -10.79 7.89 2.79
N PRO A 86 -11.92 7.32 2.35
CA PRO A 86 -11.92 5.94 1.83
C PRO A 86 -11.03 5.79 0.60
N HIS A 87 -10.33 4.68 0.53
CA HIS A 87 -9.43 4.42 -0.58
C HIS A 87 -9.18 2.93 -0.75
N GLY A 88 -8.75 2.53 -1.93
CA GLY A 88 -8.41 1.15 -2.22
C GLY A 88 -8.01 0.98 -3.67
N VAL A 89 -7.67 -0.26 -4.01
CA VAL A 89 -7.31 -0.63 -5.37
C VAL A 89 -8.49 -1.34 -5.98
N ALA A 90 -9.16 -0.67 -6.93
CA ALA A 90 -10.35 -1.24 -7.54
C ALA A 90 -10.01 -2.50 -8.35
N GLN A 91 -8.90 -2.48 -9.08
CA GLN A 91 -8.46 -3.63 -9.84
C GLN A 91 -7.05 -3.41 -10.35
N ALA A 92 -6.19 -4.40 -10.17
CA ALA A 92 -4.89 -4.42 -10.82
C ALA A 92 -5.11 -4.85 -12.27
N ILE A 93 -4.61 -4.06 -13.22
CA ILE A 93 -4.74 -4.36 -14.64
C ILE A 93 -3.59 -5.23 -15.10
N GLU A 94 -2.40 -4.93 -14.62
CA GLU A 94 -1.20 -5.72 -14.84
C GLU A 94 -0.67 -6.15 -13.48
N ARG A 95 0.32 -7.04 -13.46
CA ARG A 95 1.03 -7.32 -12.22
C ARG A 95 1.60 -6.00 -11.69
N THR A 96 1.30 -5.69 -10.46
CA THR A 96 1.59 -4.36 -9.91
C THR A 96 2.24 -4.47 -8.55
N VAL A 97 3.26 -3.64 -8.33
CA VAL A 97 3.89 -3.46 -7.03
C VAL A 97 3.73 -2.01 -6.62
N MET A 98 3.17 -1.79 -5.45
CA MET A 98 3.02 -0.45 -4.89
C MET A 98 3.78 -0.36 -3.59
N LEU A 99 4.59 0.69 -3.46
CA LEU A 99 5.18 1.05 -2.17
C LEU A 99 4.14 1.86 -1.44
N VAL A 100 3.91 1.55 -0.17
CA VAL A 100 2.96 2.29 0.65
C VAL A 100 3.67 2.85 1.86
N ALA A 101 3.27 4.04 2.28
CA ALA A 101 3.79 4.68 3.48
C ALA A 101 2.60 5.19 4.27
N ILE A 102 2.60 4.93 5.57
CA ILE A 102 1.51 5.32 6.46
C ILE A 102 2.10 5.99 7.69
N ALA A 103 1.56 7.15 8.05
CA ALA A 103 1.99 7.89 9.23
C ALA A 103 0.77 8.49 9.93
N PRO A 104 0.68 8.35 11.24
CA PRO A 104 1.56 7.55 12.11
C PRO A 104 1.45 6.08 11.80
N SER A 105 2.43 5.31 12.26
CA SER A 105 2.46 3.88 12.01
C SER A 105 1.15 3.23 12.44
N PRO A 106 0.54 2.41 11.61
CA PRO A 106 -0.76 1.81 11.92
C PRO A 106 -0.66 0.68 12.92
N LEU A 107 0.55 0.30 13.28
CA LEU A 107 0.69 -0.87 14.08
C LEU A 107 0.29 -0.62 15.49
N PRO A 108 -0.52 -1.49 16.03
CA PRO A 108 -0.75 -1.49 17.44
C PRO A 108 0.50 -2.06 18.04
N THR A 109 1.49 -1.29 18.09
CA THR A 109 2.71 -1.72 18.71
C THR A 109 2.42 -2.28 20.06
N ARG A 110 1.32 -1.87 20.65
CA ARG A 110 0.83 -2.49 21.85
C ARG A 110 -0.67 -2.45 21.79
N PRO A 111 -1.30 -3.59 21.99
CA PRO A 111 -2.71 -3.71 21.74
C PRO A 111 -3.55 -2.69 22.48
N ALA A 112 -3.25 -2.49 23.70
CA ALA A 112 -4.09 -1.64 24.52
C ALA A 112 -3.89 -0.17 24.23
N ALA A 113 -2.86 0.18 23.53
CA ALA A 113 -2.54 1.56 23.29
C ALA A 113 -3.28 2.11 22.10
N ARG A 114 -4.06 1.29 21.47
CA ARG A 114 -4.64 1.70 20.19
C ARG A 114 -6.10 1.82 20.25
#